data_2001350942befcc395c752b6157f55e3
#
_entry.id   2001350942befcc395c752b6157f55e3
#
_cell.length_a   1.000
_cell.length_b   1.000
_cell.length_c   1.000
_cell.angle_alpha   90.00
_cell.angle_beta   90.00
_cell.angle_gamma   90.00
#
_symmetry.space_group_name_H-M   'P 1'
#
loop_
_entity.id
_entity.type
_entity.pdbx_description
1 polymer ?
#
loop_
_entity_poly.entity_id
_entity_poly.type
_entity_poly.pdbx_seq_one_letter_code
_entity_poly.pdbx_strand_id
1 'polypeptide(L)' 'MSGLILYFQEECHLCDDAELLLRSIGLADSYREVDIESDPELLKEYGIHIPVLQR' A
#
# COMPACT_ATOMS: atom_id res chain seq x y z
N MET A 1 -6.13 -13.04 10.90
CA MET A 1 -6.00 -13.31 9.52
C MET A 1 -5.40 -12.15 8.79
N SER A 2 -4.32 -12.41 8.20
CA SER A 2 -3.73 -11.43 7.33
C SER A 2 -4.46 -11.49 6.00
N GLY A 3 -4.58 -10.46 5.35
CA GLY A 3 -5.27 -10.38 4.08
C GLY A 3 -5.21 -8.97 3.58
N LEU A 4 -4.48 -8.14 4.32
CA LEU A 4 -4.33 -6.76 3.94
C LEU A 4 -3.20 -6.62 2.93
N ILE A 5 -3.47 -5.84 1.90
CA ILE A 5 -2.46 -5.51 0.89
C ILE A 5 -2.42 -3.99 0.78
N LEU A 6 -1.24 -3.45 0.95
CA LEU A 6 -1.02 -2.01 0.75
C LEU A 6 -0.38 -1.80 -0.62
N TYR A 7 -1.11 -1.17 -1.51
CA TYR A 7 -0.58 -0.77 -2.81
C TYR A 7 0.07 0.59 -2.66
N PHE A 8 1.31 0.69 -3.11
CA PHE A 8 2.08 1.90 -2.93
C PHE A 8 2.93 2.17 -4.17
N GLN A 9 3.56 3.32 -4.18
CA GLN A 9 4.46 3.73 -5.24
C GLN A 9 5.62 4.46 -4.60
N GLU A 10 6.80 4.42 -5.22
CA GLU A 10 7.92 5.19 -4.74
C GLU A 10 7.60 6.69 -4.82
N GLU A 11 8.22 7.46 -3.97
CA GLU A 11 8.02 8.91 -3.90
C GLU A 11 6.57 9.28 -3.59
N CYS A 12 5.92 8.48 -2.78
CA CYS A 12 4.55 8.73 -2.37
C CYS A 12 4.52 9.02 -0.86
N HIS A 13 4.38 10.28 -0.51
CA HIS A 13 4.33 10.68 0.90
C HIS A 13 3.14 10.10 1.62
N LEU A 14 2.01 10.04 0.93
CA LEU A 14 0.79 9.47 1.53
C LEU A 14 0.95 7.98 1.78
N CYS A 15 1.71 7.29 0.94
CA CYS A 15 1.99 5.88 1.14
C CYS A 15 2.86 5.68 2.37
N ASP A 16 3.84 6.56 2.57
CA ASP A 16 4.68 6.52 3.77
C ASP A 16 3.85 6.77 5.02
N ASP A 17 2.92 7.71 4.97
CA ASP A 17 2.04 8.00 6.09
C ASP A 17 1.15 6.81 6.41
N ALA A 18 0.63 6.15 5.38
CA ALA A 18 -0.20 4.96 5.57
C ALA A 18 0.59 3.84 6.24
N GLU A 19 1.83 3.67 5.83
CA GLU A 19 2.70 2.65 6.42
C GLU A 19 2.97 2.94 7.89
N LEU A 20 3.26 4.20 8.21
CA LEU A 20 3.48 4.60 9.60
C LEU A 20 2.24 4.39 10.44
N LEU A 21 1.08 4.69 9.88
CA LEU A 21 -0.17 4.48 10.59
C LEU A 21 -0.39 3.00 10.91
N LEU A 22 -0.17 2.14 9.94
CA LEU A 22 -0.33 0.70 10.14
C LEU A 22 0.61 0.17 11.21
N ARG A 23 1.83 0.68 11.25
CA ARG A 23 2.77 0.30 12.30
C ARG A 23 2.32 0.79 13.66
N SER A 24 1.79 2.00 13.73
CA SER A 24 1.39 2.58 15.00
C SER A 24 0.20 1.86 15.64
N ILE A 25 -0.65 1.24 14.85
CA ILE A 25 -1.79 0.49 15.36
C ILE A 25 -1.51 -1.01 15.47
N GLY A 26 -0.25 -1.41 15.31
CA GLY A 26 0.14 -2.79 15.53
C GLY A 26 -0.07 -3.74 14.37
N LEU A 27 -0.24 -3.22 13.17
CA LEU A 27 -0.47 -4.04 11.98
C LEU A 27 0.76 -4.17 11.08
N ALA A 28 1.94 -3.85 11.61
CA ALA A 28 3.16 -3.85 10.80
C ALA A 28 3.44 -5.18 10.11
N ASP A 29 3.10 -6.30 10.78
CA ASP A 29 3.35 -7.62 10.23
C ASP A 29 2.10 -8.26 9.64
N SER A 30 1.02 -7.50 9.53
CA SER A 30 -0.26 -8.04 9.11
C SER A 30 -0.65 -7.64 7.69
N TYR A 31 0.24 -6.99 6.97
CA TYR A 31 -0.07 -6.57 5.61
C TYR A 31 1.10 -6.84 4.69
N ARG A 32 0.81 -6.93 3.39
CA ARG A 32 1.81 -7.04 2.35
C ARG A 32 1.89 -5.73 1.61
N GLU A 33 3.07 -5.41 1.13
CA GLU A 33 3.27 -4.24 0.30
C GLU A 33 3.42 -4.68 -1.16
N VAL A 34 2.69 -4.02 -2.05
CA VAL A 34 2.79 -4.26 -3.47
C VAL A 34 3.08 -2.94 -4.17
N ASP A 35 4.20 -2.90 -4.87
CA ASP A 35 4.59 -1.74 -5.65
C ASP A 35 3.81 -1.76 -6.96
N ILE A 36 2.93 -0.78 -7.17
CA ILE A 36 2.09 -0.75 -8.37
C ILE A 36 2.91 -0.50 -9.64
N GLU A 37 4.10 0.05 -9.51
CA GLU A 37 4.95 0.26 -10.67
C GLU A 37 5.52 -1.04 -11.24
N SER A 38 5.49 -2.10 -10.46
CA SER A 38 5.96 -3.41 -10.92
C SER A 38 4.98 -4.10 -11.85
N ASP A 39 3.74 -3.60 -11.94
CA ASP A 39 2.69 -4.22 -12.75
C ASP A 39 1.92 -3.12 -13.46
N PRO A 40 1.98 -3.08 -14.81
CA PRO A 40 1.29 -2.03 -15.57
C PRO A 40 -0.21 -1.98 -15.35
N GLU A 41 -0.84 -3.12 -15.07
CA GLU A 41 -2.27 -3.15 -14.81
C GLU A 41 -2.60 -2.48 -13.48
N LEU A 42 -1.77 -2.72 -12.47
CA LEU A 42 -1.95 -2.08 -11.18
C LEU A 42 -1.72 -0.58 -11.27
N LEU A 43 -0.70 -0.19 -12.01
CA LEU A 43 -0.42 1.22 -12.22
C LEU A 43 -1.58 1.92 -12.88
N LYS A 44 -2.18 1.28 -13.86
CA LYS A 44 -3.33 1.83 -14.57
C LYS A 44 -4.54 1.97 -13.66
N GLU A 45 -4.76 0.97 -12.80
CA GLU A 45 -5.94 0.94 -11.95
C GLU A 45 -5.80 1.81 -10.71
N TYR A 46 -4.64 1.83 -10.11
CA TYR A 46 -4.44 2.50 -8.81
C TYR A 46 -3.52 3.70 -8.86
N GLY A 47 -3.01 4.05 -10.01
CA GLY A 47 -1.97 5.07 -10.12
C GLY A 47 -2.32 6.43 -9.53
N ILE A 48 -3.60 6.79 -9.52
CA ILE A 48 -4.06 8.05 -8.96
C ILE A 48 -4.78 7.87 -7.64
N HIS A 49 -4.88 6.64 -7.16
CA HIS A 49 -5.64 6.33 -5.95
C HIS A 49 -4.78 5.88 -4.78
N ILE A 50 -3.48 5.76 -4.99
CA ILE A 50 -2.60 5.29 -3.91
C ILE A 50 -2.48 6.32 -2.80
N PRO A 51 -2.28 5.88 -1.57
CA PRO A 51 -2.20 4.47 -1.17
C PRO A 51 -3.56 3.79 -1.16
N VAL A 52 -3.56 2.50 -1.50
CA VAL A 52 -4.78 1.69 -1.47
C VAL A 52 -4.55 0.53 -0.51
N LEU A 53 -5.43 0.41 0.46
CA LEU A 53 -5.39 -0.71 1.39
C LEU A 53 -6.56 -1.62 1.07
N GLN A 54 -6.24 -2.84 0.69
CA GLN A 54 -7.24 -3.81 0.27
C GLN A 54 -7.16 -5.07 1.11
N ARG A 55 -8.28 -5.63 1.38
CA ARG A 55 -8.39 -6.90 2.04
C ARG A 55 -8.41 -8.05 1.09
#